data_7645e97eb98108d52eb688e686ea7a2d
#
_entry.id   7645e97eb98108d52eb688e686ea7a2d
#
_cell.length_a   1.000
_cell.length_b   1.000
_cell.length_c   1.000
_cell.angle_alpha   90.00
_cell.angle_beta   90.00
_cell.angle_gamma   90.00
#
_symmetry.space_group_name_H-M   'P 1'
#
loop_
_entity.id
_entity.type
_entity.pdbx_description
1 polymer ?
#
loop_
_entity_poly.entity_id
_entity_poly.type
_entity_poly.pdbx_seq_one_letter_code
_entity_poly.pdbx_strand_id
1 'polypeptide(L)'
;MRHNILSSLPDPDTLRSKLDKLDLIVAITTTWSPTADYADIVLPLSPALSRESILASKLGLKPQFFRRQRAVQPRFDTRADWGDPVRPRLRASA
;
A
#
# COMPACT_ATOMS: atom_id res chain seq x y z
N MET A 1 0.39 1.25 3.50
CA MET A 1 -0.95 1.74 3.91
C MET A 1 -1.62 2.37 2.71
N ARG A 2 -2.86 2.04 2.41
CA ARG A 2 -3.58 2.55 1.22
C ARG A 2 -4.31 3.87 1.47
N HIS A 3 -4.24 4.38 2.66
CA HIS A 3 -4.92 5.60 3.06
C HIS A 3 -3.92 6.72 3.26
N ASN A 4 -4.24 7.87 2.70
CA ASN A 4 -3.58 9.11 3.03
C ASN A 4 -4.11 9.59 4.39
N ILE A 5 -3.48 9.11 5.46
CA ILE A 5 -3.95 9.34 6.83
C ILE A 5 -4.00 10.83 7.19
N LEU A 6 -3.06 11.62 6.68
CA LEU A 6 -3.02 13.07 6.93
C LEU A 6 -4.18 13.83 6.28
N SER A 7 -4.82 13.26 5.24
CA SER A 7 -5.98 13.86 4.61
C SER A 7 -7.29 13.19 5.00
N SER A 8 -7.26 11.95 5.48
CA SER A 8 -8.46 11.15 5.73
C SER A 8 -8.92 11.18 7.17
N LEU A 9 -8.05 11.52 8.10
CA LEU A 9 -8.36 11.59 9.51
C LEU A 9 -8.62 13.05 9.93
N PRO A 10 -9.53 13.26 10.90
CA PRO A 10 -9.70 14.57 11.51
C PRO A 10 -8.46 14.98 12.28
N ASP A 11 -8.22 16.27 12.41
CA ASP A 11 -7.13 16.86 13.15
C ASP A 11 -5.72 16.42 12.67
N PRO A 12 -5.29 16.88 11.49
CA PRO A 12 -4.00 16.53 10.94
C PRO A 12 -2.82 17.02 11.78
N ASP A 13 -2.97 18.10 12.53
CA ASP A 13 -1.89 18.69 13.31
C ASP A 13 -1.56 17.85 14.55
N THR A 14 -2.58 17.36 15.24
CA THR A 14 -2.41 16.38 16.32
C THR A 14 -1.81 15.07 15.78
N LEU A 15 -2.22 14.65 14.59
CA LEU A 15 -1.66 13.44 13.98
C LEU A 15 -0.17 13.62 13.65
N ARG A 16 0.22 14.76 13.06
CA ARG A 16 1.64 15.06 12.79
C ARG A 16 2.47 15.04 14.05
N SER A 17 2.02 15.67 15.11
CA SER A 17 2.74 15.68 16.40
C SER A 17 2.91 14.31 17.03
N LYS A 18 2.03 13.35 16.68
CA LYS A 18 2.16 11.95 17.08
C LYS A 18 3.12 11.18 16.17
N LEU A 19 3.09 11.45 14.86
CA LEU A 19 4.00 10.86 13.90
C LEU A 19 5.45 11.27 14.16
N ASP A 20 5.68 12.50 14.59
CA ASP A 20 7.02 13.02 14.96
C ASP A 20 7.69 12.23 16.11
N LYS A 21 6.93 11.46 16.85
CA LYS A 21 7.44 10.61 17.94
C LYS A 21 7.86 9.22 17.48
N LEU A 22 7.69 8.90 16.21
CA LEU A 22 8.08 7.63 15.63
C LEU A 22 9.49 7.71 15.08
N ASP A 23 10.29 6.68 15.33
CA ASP A 23 11.67 6.58 14.86
C ASP A 23 11.76 6.36 13.36
N LEU A 24 10.74 5.79 12.74
CA LEU A 24 10.70 5.50 11.32
C LEU A 24 9.27 5.48 10.79
N ILE A 25 9.04 6.19 9.71
CA ILE A 25 7.75 6.20 8.99
C ILE A 25 7.98 5.70 7.57
N VAL A 26 7.30 4.60 7.22
CA VAL A 26 7.33 4.03 5.88
C VAL A 26 5.97 4.20 5.21
N ALA A 27 5.91 4.91 4.10
CA ALA A 27 4.72 5.04 3.28
C ALA A 27 4.77 4.05 2.10
N ILE A 28 3.70 3.29 1.94
CA ILE A 28 3.51 2.40 0.79
C ILE A 28 2.35 2.97 -0.03
N THR A 29 2.63 3.50 -1.19
CA THR A 29 1.64 4.26 -1.96
C THR A 29 1.78 4.09 -3.46
N THR A 30 0.65 4.27 -4.17
CA THR A 30 0.61 4.26 -5.64
C THR A 30 0.83 5.64 -6.24
N THR A 31 0.52 6.68 -5.49
CA THR A 31 0.62 8.08 -5.89
C THR A 31 1.21 8.90 -4.76
N TRP A 32 1.86 9.98 -5.12
CA TRP A 32 2.40 10.91 -4.12
C TRP A 32 1.26 11.56 -3.31
N SER A 33 1.47 11.72 -2.02
CA SER A 33 0.46 12.25 -1.10
C SER A 33 1.12 12.97 0.08
N PRO A 34 0.38 13.84 0.81
CA PRO A 34 0.91 14.49 2.01
C PRO A 34 1.49 13.52 3.05
N THR A 35 0.95 12.31 3.14
CA THR A 35 1.54 11.27 4.01
C THR A 35 2.87 10.76 3.48
N ALA A 36 3.05 10.71 2.15
CA ALA A 36 4.32 10.33 1.55
C ALA A 36 5.39 11.42 1.72
N ASP A 37 5.00 12.70 1.67
CA ASP A 37 5.91 13.81 1.97
C ASP A 37 6.45 13.76 3.40
N TYR A 38 5.67 13.18 4.30
CA TYR A 38 6.00 13.09 5.71
C TYR A 38 6.76 11.82 6.09
N ALA A 39 6.88 10.88 5.18
CA ALA A 39 7.52 9.59 5.43
C ALA A 39 9.03 9.65 5.19
N ASP A 40 9.79 8.90 5.99
CA ASP A 40 11.23 8.73 5.82
C ASP A 40 11.57 7.84 4.63
N ILE A 41 10.72 6.84 4.36
CA ILE A 41 10.87 5.91 3.24
C ILE A 41 9.55 5.78 2.50
N VAL A 42 9.60 5.90 1.18
CA VAL A 42 8.44 5.68 0.31
C VAL A 42 8.68 4.46 -0.57
N LEU A 43 7.78 3.48 -0.46
CA LEU A 43 7.80 2.26 -1.27
C LEU A 43 6.71 2.32 -2.34
N PRO A 44 7.07 2.11 -3.62
CA PRO A 44 6.11 2.16 -4.71
C PRO A 44 5.20 0.93 -4.70
N LEU A 45 3.89 1.18 -4.66
CA LEU A 45 2.85 0.17 -4.68
C LEU A 45 2.28 0.02 -6.09
N SER A 46 2.10 -1.22 -6.53
CA SER A 46 1.42 -1.50 -7.79
C SER A 46 -0.03 -1.03 -7.77
N PRO A 47 -0.48 -0.29 -8.80
CA PRO A 47 -1.87 0.10 -8.91
C PRO A 47 -2.81 -1.10 -9.08
N ALA A 48 -4.10 -0.87 -8.90
CA ALA A 48 -5.11 -1.92 -8.81
C ALA A 48 -5.13 -2.89 -10.02
N LEU A 49 -4.93 -2.38 -11.23
CA LEU A 49 -4.94 -3.19 -12.45
C LEU A 49 -3.64 -3.99 -12.67
N SER A 50 -2.57 -3.60 -12.02
CA SER A 50 -1.25 -4.23 -12.17
C SER A 50 -0.95 -5.28 -11.12
N ARG A 51 -1.92 -5.65 -10.28
CA ARG A 51 -1.76 -6.66 -9.25
C ARG A 51 -2.98 -7.57 -9.14
N GLU A 52 -2.77 -8.75 -8.62
CA GLU A 52 -3.85 -9.62 -8.20
C GLU A 52 -4.39 -9.17 -6.84
N SER A 53 -5.65 -9.39 -6.57
CA SER A 53 -6.21 -9.20 -5.23
C SER A 53 -7.45 -10.05 -5.00
N ILE A 54 -7.69 -10.38 -3.74
CA ILE A 54 -8.91 -11.02 -3.30
C ILE A 54 -9.78 -9.95 -2.67
N LEU A 55 -11.04 -9.91 -3.06
CA LEU A 55 -12.05 -9.06 -2.49
C LEU A 55 -13.10 -9.95 -1.83
N ALA A 56 -13.30 -9.78 -0.54
CA ALA A 56 -14.41 -10.37 0.16
C ALA A 56 -15.49 -9.31 0.35
N SER A 57 -16.69 -9.57 -0.10
CA SER A 57 -17.83 -8.68 0.10
C SER A 57 -18.84 -9.33 1.01
N LYS A 58 -19.24 -8.62 2.05
CA LYS A 58 -20.39 -8.96 2.91
C LYS A 58 -21.66 -8.17 2.51
N LEU A 59 -21.58 -7.37 1.47
CA LEU A 59 -22.71 -6.63 0.93
C LEU A 59 -23.65 -7.60 0.20
N GLY A 60 -24.85 -7.79 0.76
CA GLY A 60 -25.86 -8.68 0.25
C GLY A 60 -26.14 -9.89 1.16
N LEU A 61 -27.10 -10.70 0.74
CA LEU A 61 -27.58 -11.86 1.50
C LEU A 61 -26.60 -13.04 1.54
N LYS A 62 -25.59 -13.03 0.68
CA LYS A 62 -24.57 -14.09 0.61
C LYS A 62 -23.17 -13.49 0.60
N PRO A 63 -22.25 -13.98 1.44
CA PRO A 63 -20.86 -13.60 1.36
C PRO A 63 -20.26 -14.05 0.02
N GLN A 64 -19.50 -13.19 -0.63
CA GLN A 64 -18.91 -13.47 -1.94
C GLN A 64 -17.42 -13.19 -1.89
N PHE A 65 -16.64 -14.05 -2.56
CA PHE A 65 -15.23 -13.86 -2.79
C PHE A 65 -14.98 -13.61 -4.27
N PHE A 66 -14.28 -12.53 -4.56
CA PHE A 66 -13.87 -12.19 -5.92
C PHE A 66 -12.34 -12.21 -6.00
N ARG A 67 -11.83 -12.92 -6.98
CA ARG A 67 -10.43 -12.84 -7.35
C ARG A 67 -10.29 -11.88 -8.52
N ARG A 68 -9.59 -10.78 -8.31
CA ARG A 68 -9.23 -9.86 -9.37
C ARG A 68 -7.89 -10.29 -9.96
N GLN A 69 -7.89 -10.62 -11.22
CA GLN A 69 -6.68 -10.94 -11.97
C GLN A 69 -5.95 -9.67 -12.38
N ARG A 70 -4.66 -9.80 -12.60
CA ARG A 70 -3.83 -8.74 -13.17
C ARG A 70 -4.23 -8.52 -14.63
N ALA A 71 -4.56 -7.28 -14.98
CA ALA A 71 -4.91 -6.90 -16.35
C ALA A 71 -3.72 -6.31 -17.11
N VAL A 72 -2.77 -5.67 -16.40
CA VAL A 72 -1.63 -4.98 -16.98
C VAL A 72 -0.36 -5.37 -16.22
N GLN A 73 0.75 -5.51 -16.91
CA GLN A 73 2.03 -5.75 -16.25
C GLN A 73 2.42 -4.54 -15.37
N PRO A 74 2.98 -4.79 -14.18
CA PRO A 74 3.51 -3.72 -13.35
C PRO A 74 4.57 -2.94 -14.11
N ARG A 75 4.45 -1.61 -14.07
CA ARG A 75 5.47 -0.71 -14.59
C ARG A 75 6.41 -0.34 -13.46
N PHE A 76 7.66 -0.11 -13.81
CA PHE A 76 8.71 0.25 -12.85
C PHE A 76 8.92 -0.83 -11.78
N ASP A 77 9.57 -0.51 -10.69
CA ASP A 77 9.78 -1.44 -9.56
C ASP A 77 8.63 -1.38 -8.54
N THR A 78 7.39 -1.36 -9.02
CA THR A 78 6.21 -1.38 -8.17
C THR A 78 5.85 -2.82 -7.77
N ARG A 79 5.42 -3.00 -6.52
CA ARG A 79 5.05 -4.31 -5.97
C ARG A 79 3.66 -4.29 -5.36
N ALA A 80 3.06 -5.47 -5.25
CA ALA A 80 1.81 -5.62 -4.50
C ALA A 80 2.08 -5.54 -2.99
N ASP A 81 1.12 -5.02 -2.24
CA ASP A 81 1.20 -4.89 -0.77
C ASP A 81 0.98 -6.23 -0.05
N TRP A 82 0.52 -7.24 -0.75
CA TRP A 82 0.31 -8.59 -0.23
C TRP A 82 0.58 -9.61 -1.35
N GLY A 83 1.06 -10.75 -1.00
CA GLY A 83 1.05 -11.94 -1.86
C GLY A 83 1.98 -11.95 -3.07
N ASP A 84 2.75 -10.90 -3.35
CA ASP A 84 4.01 -11.13 -4.02
C ASP A 84 4.95 -11.60 -2.93
N PRO A 85 5.24 -12.91 -2.85
CA PRO A 85 6.33 -13.31 -1.99
C PRO A 85 7.48 -12.42 -2.42
N VAL A 86 8.06 -11.71 -1.49
CA VAL A 86 9.43 -11.25 -1.66
C VAL A 86 10.17 -12.52 -2.00
N ARG A 87 10.13 -12.89 -3.26
CA ARG A 87 11.06 -13.87 -3.77
C ARG A 87 12.41 -13.31 -3.41
N PRO A 88 13.13 -13.98 -2.56
CA PRO A 88 14.38 -13.47 -2.08
C PRO A 88 15.31 -13.35 -3.28
N ARG A 89 15.30 -12.21 -3.96
CA ARG A 89 16.47 -11.79 -4.71
C ARG A 89 17.70 -11.67 -3.79
N LEU A 90 17.46 -11.68 -2.50
CA LEU A 90 18.47 -11.81 -1.45
C LEU A 90 19.18 -13.18 -1.43
N ARG A 91 18.71 -14.17 -2.18
CA ARG A 91 19.40 -15.45 -2.35
C ARG A 91 20.23 -15.56 -3.62
N ALA A 92 20.20 -14.57 -4.49
CA ALA A 92 21.02 -14.60 -5.72
C ALA A 92 22.38 -13.90 -5.57
N SER A 93 22.73 -13.43 -4.39
CA SER A 93 24.03 -12.84 -4.07
C SER A 93 24.76 -13.57 -2.93
N ALA A 94 24.46 -14.82 -2.78
CA ALA A 94 25.31 -15.72 -1.97
C ALA A 94 26.06 -16.69 -2.88
#